data_9d9df99ceff1843bb0fa9246beb8b5cf
#
_entry.id   9d9df99ceff1843bb0fa9246beb8b5cf
#
_cell.length_a   1.000
_cell.length_b   1.000
_cell.length_c   1.000
_cell.angle_alpha   90.00
_cell.angle_beta   90.00
_cell.angle_gamma   90.00
#
_symmetry.space_group_name_H-M   'P 1'
#
loop_
_entity.id
_entity.type
_entity.pdbx_description
1 polymer ?
#
loop_
_entity_poly.entity_id
_entity_poly.type
_entity_poly.pdbx_seq_one_letter_code
_entity_poly.pdbx_strand_id
1 'polypeptide(L)'
;KGGLLEVKEGGFAFAVDQKAGGAIKTTTRAMEVFGTNRLGQFDIKNGIANNMLLENGGSLRVEENDFAYNTTVDSGGLLEVMDGGTVTGVDKKAGGKLIVSTNALEVSGPNS
;
A
#
# COMPACT_ATOMS: atom_id res chain seq x y z
N LYS A 1 10.98 1.37 15.05
CA LYS A 1 11.49 2.35 14.10
C LYS A 1 12.52 1.71 13.20
N GLY A 2 12.41 1.95 11.92
CA GLY A 2 13.33 1.40 10.94
C GLY A 2 13.12 -0.06 10.63
N GLY A 3 12.08 -0.68 11.17
CA GLY A 3 11.76 -2.05 10.87
C GLY A 3 11.03 -2.18 9.54
N LEU A 4 11.18 -3.33 8.90
CA LEU A 4 10.48 -3.64 7.66
C LEU A 4 9.74 -4.96 7.82
N LEU A 5 8.45 -4.91 7.59
CA LEU A 5 7.62 -6.12 7.52
C LEU A 5 7.32 -6.39 6.06
N GLU A 6 7.66 -7.57 5.60
CA GLU A 6 7.38 -7.98 4.23
C GLU A 6 6.34 -9.10 4.25
N VAL A 7 5.24 -8.91 3.51
CA VAL A 7 4.19 -9.90 3.39
C VAL A 7 4.04 -10.22 1.91
N LYS A 8 4.33 -11.44 1.54
CA LYS A 8 4.31 -11.85 0.13
C LYS A 8 2.95 -12.39 -0.26
N GLU A 9 2.79 -12.67 -1.53
CA GLU A 9 1.56 -13.26 -2.07
C GLU A 9 1.18 -14.50 -1.25
N GLY A 10 -0.08 -14.56 -0.84
CA GLY A 10 -0.58 -15.65 -0.01
C GLY A 10 -0.20 -15.55 1.46
N GLY A 11 0.55 -14.52 1.85
CA GLY A 11 0.98 -14.37 3.24
C GLY A 11 -0.07 -13.73 4.13
N PHE A 12 0.15 -13.82 5.42
CA PHE A 12 -0.73 -13.27 6.45
C PHE A 12 0.07 -12.42 7.42
N ALA A 13 -0.53 -11.35 7.92
CA ALA A 13 0.03 -10.58 9.01
C ALA A 13 -1.13 -9.94 9.78
N PHE A 14 -1.24 -10.25 11.07
CA PHE A 14 -2.36 -9.77 11.87
C PHE A 14 -1.87 -8.90 13.03
N ALA A 15 -2.69 -7.94 13.40
CA ALA A 15 -2.42 -7.05 14.53
C ALA A 15 -1.09 -6.33 14.37
N VAL A 16 -0.77 -5.93 13.14
CA VAL A 16 0.46 -5.20 12.84
C VAL A 16 0.34 -3.81 13.46
N ASP A 17 1.41 -3.37 14.12
CA ASP A 17 1.48 -2.02 14.67
C ASP A 17 2.61 -1.29 13.96
N GLN A 18 2.26 -0.51 12.95
CA GLN A 18 3.23 0.21 12.15
C GLN A 18 3.53 1.54 12.81
N LYS A 19 4.60 1.56 13.56
CA LYS A 19 5.01 2.77 14.27
C LYS A 19 5.75 3.71 13.34
N ALA A 20 5.94 4.94 13.79
CA ALA A 20 6.67 5.94 13.01
C ALA A 20 8.04 5.37 12.62
N GLY A 21 8.40 5.51 11.37
CA GLY A 21 9.66 5.01 10.83
C GLY A 21 9.64 3.55 10.43
N GLY A 22 8.57 2.82 10.74
CA GLY A 22 8.44 1.45 10.31
C GLY A 22 7.90 1.37 8.89
N ALA A 23 8.18 0.25 8.21
CA ALA A 23 7.80 0.07 6.83
C ALA A 23 7.09 -1.26 6.62
N ILE A 24 6.15 -1.28 5.69
CA ILE A 24 5.48 -2.50 5.28
C ILE A 24 5.66 -2.62 3.77
N LYS A 25 6.16 -3.77 3.33
CA LYS A 25 6.33 -4.08 1.92
C LYS A 25 5.43 -5.26 1.60
N THR A 26 4.44 -5.04 0.75
CA THR A 26 3.44 -6.08 0.53
C THR A 26 2.77 -5.94 -0.84
N THR A 27 1.73 -6.73 -1.05
CA THR A 27 1.00 -6.79 -2.31
C THR A 27 -0.48 -7.03 -1.99
N THR A 28 -1.36 -6.61 -2.88
CA THR A 28 -2.79 -6.91 -2.75
C THR A 28 -3.08 -8.40 -2.87
N ARG A 29 -2.09 -9.20 -3.29
CA ARG A 29 -2.21 -10.67 -3.35
C ARG A 29 -1.85 -11.35 -2.03
N ALA A 30 -1.49 -10.59 -0.98
CA ALA A 30 -1.39 -11.15 0.36
C ALA A 30 -2.76 -11.68 0.75
N MET A 31 -2.79 -12.77 1.51
CA MET A 31 -4.07 -13.38 1.88
C MET A 31 -4.86 -12.48 2.81
N GLU A 32 -4.20 -11.99 3.85
CA GLU A 32 -4.82 -11.04 4.76
C GLU A 32 -3.77 -10.33 5.58
N VAL A 33 -3.89 -9.01 5.66
CA VAL A 33 -3.01 -8.18 6.47
C VAL A 33 -3.90 -7.16 7.16
N PHE A 34 -3.77 -7.01 8.48
CA PHE A 34 -4.44 -5.90 9.13
C PHE A 34 -3.68 -5.42 10.36
N GLY A 35 -3.91 -4.15 10.68
CA GLY A 35 -3.24 -3.53 11.80
C GLY A 35 -3.57 -2.07 11.90
N THR A 36 -2.69 -1.32 12.54
CA THR A 36 -2.84 0.12 12.68
C THR A 36 -1.56 0.83 12.26
N ASN A 37 -1.74 2.01 11.69
CA ASN A 37 -0.66 2.94 11.43
C ASN A 37 -1.07 4.29 12.01
N ARG A 38 -0.26 5.34 11.81
CA ARG A 38 -0.58 6.64 12.42
C ARG A 38 -1.85 7.29 11.86
N LEU A 39 -2.38 6.74 10.76
CA LEU A 39 -3.60 7.26 10.14
C LEU A 39 -4.84 6.48 10.55
N GLY A 40 -4.69 5.38 11.30
CA GLY A 40 -5.79 4.55 11.73
C GLY A 40 -5.59 3.10 11.37
N GLN A 41 -6.67 2.38 11.26
CA GLN A 41 -6.63 0.97 10.90
C GLN A 41 -6.41 0.80 9.41
N PHE A 42 -5.61 -0.20 9.05
CA PHE A 42 -5.40 -0.55 7.64
C PHE A 42 -5.62 -2.04 7.47
N ASP A 43 -5.94 -2.45 6.26
CA ASP A 43 -6.04 -3.88 5.98
C ASP A 43 -5.86 -4.16 4.49
N ILE A 44 -5.54 -5.42 4.22
CA ILE A 44 -5.57 -5.99 2.87
C ILE A 44 -6.33 -7.30 2.99
N LYS A 45 -7.37 -7.45 2.18
CA LYS A 45 -8.17 -8.67 2.20
C LYS A 45 -8.94 -8.75 0.88
N ASN A 46 -9.00 -9.95 0.32
CA ASN A 46 -9.76 -10.20 -0.91
C ASN A 46 -9.36 -9.27 -2.06
N GLY A 47 -8.06 -8.98 -2.16
CA GLY A 47 -7.55 -8.13 -3.22
C GLY A 47 -7.79 -6.64 -3.01
N ILE A 48 -8.19 -6.23 -1.82
CA ILE A 48 -8.49 -4.83 -1.53
C ILE A 48 -7.62 -4.37 -0.37
N ALA A 49 -6.86 -3.29 -0.59
CA ALA A 49 -6.02 -2.69 0.44
C ALA A 49 -6.65 -1.37 0.87
N ASN A 50 -6.80 -1.18 2.17
CA ASN A 50 -7.43 0.01 2.72
C ASN A 50 -6.49 0.72 3.68
N ASN A 51 -6.38 2.04 3.51
CA ASN A 51 -5.71 2.94 4.45
C ASN A 51 -4.24 2.57 4.68
N MET A 52 -3.55 2.12 3.64
CA MET A 52 -2.15 1.77 3.72
C MET A 52 -1.27 3.00 3.83
N LEU A 53 -0.20 2.89 4.59
CA LEU A 53 0.79 3.94 4.72
C LEU A 53 2.13 3.38 4.25
N LEU A 54 2.65 3.95 3.17
CA LEU A 54 3.88 3.48 2.54
C LEU A 54 4.95 4.52 2.78
N GLU A 55 6.00 4.14 3.49
CA GLU A 55 7.09 5.06 3.83
C GLU A 55 8.34 4.27 4.22
N ASN A 56 9.46 4.91 4.18
CA ASN A 56 10.73 4.38 4.74
C ASN A 56 11.16 3.03 4.15
N GLY A 57 10.94 2.84 2.88
CA GLY A 57 11.27 1.59 2.19
C GLY A 57 10.09 0.66 2.01
N GLY A 58 8.92 1.03 2.53
CA GLY A 58 7.71 0.24 2.34
C GLY A 58 7.15 0.40 0.94
N SER A 59 6.38 -0.59 0.52
CA SER A 59 5.75 -0.54 -0.80
C SER A 59 4.49 -1.38 -0.83
N LEU A 60 3.63 -1.04 -1.77
CA LEU A 60 2.44 -1.82 -2.05
C LEU A 60 2.36 -2.01 -3.55
N ARG A 61 2.14 -3.26 -3.96
CA ARG A 61 1.89 -3.56 -5.36
C ARG A 61 0.42 -3.92 -5.51
N VAL A 62 -0.28 -3.18 -6.36
CA VAL A 62 -1.69 -3.43 -6.64
C VAL A 62 -1.74 -4.26 -7.92
N GLU A 63 -2.21 -5.49 -7.82
CA GLU A 63 -2.19 -6.44 -8.91
C GLU A 63 -3.45 -6.36 -9.76
N GLU A 64 -3.48 -7.14 -10.84
CA GLU A 64 -4.61 -7.16 -11.77
C GLU A 64 -5.91 -7.50 -11.03
N ASN A 65 -6.94 -6.71 -11.27
CA ASN A 65 -8.27 -6.86 -10.67
C ASN A 65 -8.32 -6.59 -9.18
N ASP A 66 -7.26 -6.04 -8.63
CA ASP A 66 -7.21 -5.69 -7.22
C ASP A 66 -7.35 -4.17 -7.04
N PHE A 67 -7.57 -3.75 -5.81
CA PHE A 67 -7.90 -2.36 -5.49
C PHE A 67 -7.11 -1.87 -4.30
N ALA A 68 -6.85 -0.56 -4.27
CA ALA A 68 -6.29 0.10 -3.09
C ALA A 68 -7.06 1.41 -2.88
N TYR A 69 -7.52 1.61 -1.65
CA TYR A 69 -8.27 2.80 -1.27
C TYR A 69 -7.52 3.57 -0.19
N ASN A 70 -7.44 4.89 -0.35
CA ASN A 70 -6.88 5.78 0.68
C ASN A 70 -5.44 5.41 1.04
N THR A 71 -4.59 5.24 0.01
CA THR A 71 -3.19 4.90 0.19
C THR A 71 -2.37 6.18 0.31
N THR A 72 -1.59 6.30 1.38
CA THR A 72 -0.68 7.42 1.57
C THR A 72 0.74 6.96 1.24
N VAL A 73 1.41 7.69 0.35
CA VAL A 73 2.78 7.39 -0.06
C VAL A 73 3.66 8.52 0.42
N ASP A 74 4.35 8.30 1.52
CA ASP A 74 5.21 9.31 2.12
C ASP A 74 6.66 9.05 1.74
N SER A 75 7.58 9.84 2.30
CA SER A 75 8.99 9.77 1.95
C SER A 75 9.54 8.35 2.06
N GLY A 76 10.17 7.88 0.99
CA GLY A 76 10.73 6.53 0.95
C GLY A 76 9.73 5.44 0.64
N GLY A 77 8.45 5.78 0.48
CA GLY A 77 7.43 4.80 0.13
C GLY A 77 7.27 4.67 -1.37
N LEU A 78 6.70 3.54 -1.80
CA LEU A 78 6.46 3.26 -3.20
C LEU A 78 5.10 2.60 -3.37
N LEU A 79 4.28 3.17 -4.23
CA LEU A 79 3.04 2.52 -4.66
C LEU A 79 3.21 2.12 -6.12
N GLU A 80 3.01 0.84 -6.39
CA GLU A 80 3.18 0.29 -7.72
C GLU A 80 1.85 -0.27 -8.19
N VAL A 81 1.33 0.25 -9.31
CA VAL A 81 0.02 -0.18 -9.84
C VAL A 81 0.28 -0.92 -11.13
N MET A 82 -0.06 -2.20 -11.14
CA MET A 82 0.18 -3.09 -12.27
C MET A 82 -0.98 -3.01 -13.26
N ASP A 83 -0.84 -3.70 -14.39
CA ASP A 83 -1.91 -3.78 -15.38
C ASP A 83 -3.19 -4.26 -14.70
N GLY A 84 -4.29 -3.60 -14.99
CA GLY A 84 -5.58 -3.98 -14.43
C GLY A 84 -5.81 -3.59 -12.97
N GLY A 85 -4.84 -2.94 -12.34
CA GLY A 85 -5.00 -2.49 -10.96
C GLY A 85 -5.79 -1.19 -10.86
N THR A 86 -6.42 -0.96 -9.73
CA THR A 86 -7.21 0.23 -9.48
C THR A 86 -6.81 0.85 -8.15
N VAL A 87 -6.55 2.14 -8.14
CA VAL A 87 -6.19 2.87 -6.93
C VAL A 87 -7.03 4.14 -6.86
N THR A 88 -7.68 4.32 -5.72
CA THR A 88 -8.54 5.49 -5.49
C THR A 88 -8.13 6.15 -4.18
N GLY A 89 -8.02 7.47 -4.19
CA GLY A 89 -7.70 8.20 -2.97
C GLY A 89 -6.22 8.20 -2.61
N VAL A 90 -5.33 8.17 -3.61
CA VAL A 90 -3.89 8.24 -3.37
C VAL A 90 -3.51 9.62 -2.84
N ASP A 91 -2.71 9.64 -1.80
CA ASP A 91 -2.12 10.86 -1.29
C ASP A 91 -0.60 10.69 -1.34
N LYS A 92 0.01 11.19 -2.41
CA LYS A 92 1.45 11.08 -2.60
C LYS A 92 2.12 12.34 -2.06
N LYS A 93 2.95 12.17 -1.06
CA LYS A 93 3.66 13.28 -0.43
C LYS A 93 5.08 13.38 -0.97
N ALA A 94 5.78 14.46 -0.60
CA ALA A 94 7.15 14.67 -1.05
C ALA A 94 8.01 13.47 -0.67
N GLY A 95 8.82 13.00 -1.62
CA GLY A 95 9.70 11.86 -1.39
C GLY A 95 9.05 10.50 -1.61
N GLY A 96 7.74 10.46 -1.78
CA GLY A 96 7.06 9.24 -2.14
C GLY A 96 7.12 9.00 -3.64
N LYS A 97 6.99 7.74 -4.05
CA LYS A 97 7.03 7.38 -5.46
C LYS A 97 5.78 6.63 -5.86
N LEU A 98 5.34 6.90 -7.08
CA LEU A 98 4.18 6.23 -7.67
C LEU A 98 4.59 5.72 -9.04
N ILE A 99 4.50 4.41 -9.24
CA ILE A 99 4.78 3.79 -10.53
C ILE A 99 3.49 3.15 -11.01
N VAL A 100 3.02 3.57 -12.18
CA VAL A 100 1.71 3.15 -12.70
C VAL A 100 1.91 2.56 -14.09
N SER A 101 1.40 1.34 -14.28
CA SER A 101 1.38 0.73 -15.60
C SER A 101 0.46 1.51 -16.52
N THR A 102 0.80 1.55 -17.80
CA THR A 102 -0.07 2.19 -18.80
C THR A 102 -1.41 1.47 -18.92
N ASN A 103 -1.51 0.23 -18.45
CA ASN A 103 -2.73 -0.55 -18.50
C ASN A 103 -3.44 -0.65 -17.15
N ALA A 104 -3.05 0.17 -16.18
CA ALA A 104 -3.80 0.27 -14.94
C ALA A 104 -5.18 0.83 -15.25
N LEU A 105 -6.18 0.37 -14.49
CA LEU A 105 -7.55 0.78 -14.74
C LEU A 105 -7.84 2.19 -14.26
N GLU A 106 -7.37 2.51 -13.06
CA GLU A 106 -7.62 3.83 -12.50
C GLU A 106 -6.60 4.13 -11.41
N VAL A 107 -6.11 5.36 -11.40
CA VAL A 107 -5.32 5.88 -10.29
C VAL A 107 -5.81 7.30 -10.07
N SER A 108 -6.39 7.56 -8.91
CA SER A 108 -6.94 8.89 -8.61
C SER A 108 -6.71 9.24 -7.15
N GLY A 109 -6.76 10.52 -6.87
CA GLY A 109 -6.60 11.00 -5.52
C GLY A 109 -6.10 12.43 -5.53
N PRO A 110 -5.98 13.06 -4.35
CA PRO A 110 -5.62 14.48 -4.29
C PRO A 110 -4.20 14.76 -4.79
N ASN A 111 -3.31 13.78 -4.77
CA ASN A 111 -1.92 13.98 -5.20
C ASN A 111 -1.43 12.82 -6.06
N SER A 112 -2.25 12.37 -6.99
CA SER A 112 -1.87 11.27 -7.85
C SER A 112 -1.09 11.73 -9.08
#